data_cba69c48ab947142a010a2c734a88c09
#
_entry.id   cba69c48ab947142a010a2c734a88c09
#
_cell.length_a   1.000
_cell.length_b   1.000
_cell.length_c   1.000
_cell.angle_alpha   90.00
_cell.angle_beta   90.00
_cell.angle_gamma   90.00
#
_symmetry.space_group_name_H-M   'P 1'
#
loop_
_entity.id
_entity.type
_entity.pdbx_description
1 polymer ?
#
loop_
_entity_poly.entity_id
_entity_poly.type
_entity_poly.pdbx_seq_one_letter_code
_entity_poly.pdbx_strand_id
1 'polypeptide(L)'
;ELHEFVDCENNAAVMTWIKMGENSSLIHARNSFQETGKHWQVTFNELESGASYTMHNHVKGSETKRQDVLINFTGSDSTARVISAGTVNKDRKLDLQVICDHSTPRTTSHQRIDHVAFENGSTTFNGRIHILEHASGCNAQLKNRSLAMGSETTINAKPELEIYNDDVQCSHGSTIGQVDETQLFYMRSRGIKQKEAHSILCEGFLRETISGPLSASATSNLIPER
;
A
#
# COMPACT_ATOMS: atom_id res chain seq x y z
N GLU A 1 -5.05 -16.81 9.02
CA GLU A 1 -5.15 -15.96 7.83
C GLU A 1 -6.56 -15.36 7.75
N LEU A 2 -6.64 -14.08 7.34
CA LEU A 2 -7.90 -13.40 7.00
C LEU A 2 -7.83 -13.01 5.52
N HIS A 3 -8.77 -13.50 4.72
CA HIS A 3 -8.92 -13.10 3.32
C HIS A 3 -10.13 -12.21 3.17
N GLU A 4 -9.93 -10.98 2.76
CA GLU A 4 -10.97 -9.97 2.58
C GLU A 4 -11.11 -9.62 1.10
N PHE A 5 -12.32 -9.80 0.57
CA PHE A 5 -12.69 -9.40 -0.78
C PHE A 5 -13.71 -8.28 -0.69
N VAL A 6 -13.35 -7.11 -1.17
CA VAL A 6 -14.26 -5.97 -1.22
C VAL A 6 -14.76 -5.82 -2.65
N ASP A 7 -15.96 -6.36 -2.88
CA ASP A 7 -16.62 -6.41 -4.19
C ASP A 7 -17.99 -5.74 -4.08
N CYS A 8 -18.05 -4.45 -4.38
CA CYS A 8 -19.27 -3.66 -4.35
C CYS A 8 -19.38 -2.83 -5.63
N GLU A 9 -20.42 -3.05 -6.43
CA GLU A 9 -20.64 -2.34 -7.70
C GLU A 9 -21.01 -0.85 -7.51
N ASN A 10 -21.54 -0.49 -6.35
CA ASN A 10 -22.01 0.85 -6.01
C ASN A 10 -21.12 1.49 -4.93
N ASN A 11 -21.55 2.65 -4.42
CA ASN A 11 -20.88 3.30 -3.31
C ASN A 11 -20.92 2.43 -2.05
N ALA A 12 -19.78 2.28 -1.39
CA ALA A 12 -19.67 1.48 -0.18
C ALA A 12 -18.70 2.11 0.84
N ALA A 13 -19.08 1.96 2.12
CA ALA A 13 -18.17 2.20 3.24
C ALA A 13 -18.00 0.89 4.02
N VAL A 14 -16.77 0.46 4.22
CA VAL A 14 -16.42 -0.78 4.92
C VAL A 14 -15.48 -0.45 6.05
N MET A 15 -15.77 -0.96 7.24
CA MET A 15 -14.88 -0.86 8.39
C MET A 15 -14.52 -2.27 8.89
N THR A 16 -13.23 -2.53 9.02
CA THR A 16 -12.69 -3.75 9.58
C THR A 16 -11.93 -3.40 10.86
N TRP A 17 -12.33 -3.94 11.99
CA TRP A 17 -11.64 -3.76 13.26
C TRP A 17 -10.99 -5.07 13.66
N ILE A 18 -9.68 -5.04 13.89
CA ILE A 18 -8.86 -6.18 14.27
C ILE A 18 -8.21 -5.88 15.63
N LYS A 19 -8.53 -6.67 16.62
CA LYS A 19 -7.83 -6.67 17.91
C LYS A 19 -7.02 -7.94 18.02
N MET A 20 -5.71 -7.80 18.17
CA MET A 20 -4.78 -8.91 18.29
C MET A 20 -4.31 -9.03 19.74
N GLY A 21 -4.59 -10.18 20.34
CA GLY A 21 -4.12 -10.51 21.69
C GLY A 21 -2.62 -10.82 21.72
N GLU A 22 -2.08 -10.96 22.93
CA GLU A 22 -0.65 -11.20 23.15
C GLU A 22 -0.11 -12.40 22.36
N ASN A 23 1.07 -12.23 21.77
CA ASN A 23 1.80 -13.24 20.98
C ASN A 23 1.00 -13.86 19.83
N SER A 24 -0.09 -13.21 19.40
CA SER A 24 -0.87 -13.66 18.25
C SER A 24 -0.22 -13.27 16.92
N SER A 25 -0.53 -14.00 15.87
CA SER A 25 -0.06 -13.71 14.50
C SER A 25 -1.20 -13.74 13.50
N LEU A 26 -1.27 -12.72 12.63
CA LEU A 26 -2.29 -12.63 11.60
C LEU A 26 -1.68 -12.19 10.27
N ILE A 27 -1.97 -12.94 9.21
CA ILE A 27 -1.81 -12.51 7.83
C ILE A 27 -3.18 -12.09 7.31
N HIS A 28 -3.31 -10.81 6.94
CA HIS A 28 -4.52 -10.23 6.39
C HIS A 28 -4.28 -9.90 4.91
N ALA A 29 -4.95 -10.59 4.02
CA ALA A 29 -4.88 -10.33 2.59
C ALA A 29 -6.18 -9.72 2.11
N ARG A 30 -6.11 -8.51 1.54
CA ARG A 30 -7.26 -7.78 0.98
C ARG A 30 -7.11 -7.61 -0.52
N ASN A 31 -8.16 -7.94 -1.26
CA ASN A 31 -8.32 -7.61 -2.67
C ASN A 31 -9.52 -6.67 -2.87
N SER A 32 -9.29 -5.51 -3.48
CA SER A 32 -10.30 -4.48 -3.74
C SER A 32 -10.13 -3.94 -5.17
N PHE A 33 -10.78 -4.59 -6.14
CA PHE A 33 -10.53 -4.34 -7.57
C PHE A 33 -11.66 -3.61 -8.30
N GLN A 34 -12.76 -3.27 -7.62
CA GLN A 34 -13.85 -2.52 -8.21
C GLN A 34 -13.40 -1.14 -8.67
N GLU A 35 -13.67 -0.81 -9.93
CA GLU A 35 -13.29 0.46 -10.57
C GLU A 35 -14.46 1.46 -10.67
N THR A 36 -15.69 1.00 -10.39
CA THR A 36 -16.89 1.83 -10.34
C THR A 36 -17.23 2.24 -8.92
N GLY A 37 -17.97 3.32 -8.77
CA GLY A 37 -18.47 3.80 -7.49
C GLY A 37 -17.43 4.51 -6.61
N LYS A 38 -17.91 4.98 -5.45
CA LYS A 38 -17.11 5.66 -4.43
C LYS A 38 -16.96 4.73 -3.23
N HIS A 39 -15.73 4.42 -2.85
CA HIS A 39 -15.43 3.47 -1.79
C HIS A 39 -14.60 4.11 -0.68
N TRP A 40 -15.02 3.89 0.54
CA TRP A 40 -14.22 4.20 1.72
C TRP A 40 -14.03 2.93 2.55
N GLN A 41 -12.78 2.54 2.75
CA GLN A 41 -12.40 1.32 3.46
C GLN A 41 -11.48 1.69 4.61
N VAL A 42 -11.88 1.39 5.84
CA VAL A 42 -11.08 1.66 7.04
C VAL A 42 -10.70 0.33 7.69
N THR A 43 -9.42 0.15 7.97
CA THR A 43 -8.93 -0.98 8.77
C THR A 43 -8.26 -0.42 10.01
N PHE A 44 -8.83 -0.73 11.15
CA PHE A 44 -8.28 -0.34 12.45
C PHE A 44 -7.70 -1.56 13.16
N ASN A 45 -6.44 -1.48 13.60
CA ASN A 45 -5.72 -2.58 14.23
C ASN A 45 -5.18 -2.16 15.58
N GLU A 46 -5.44 -2.96 16.61
CA GLU A 46 -4.81 -2.88 17.92
C GLU A 46 -3.94 -4.11 18.15
N LEU A 47 -2.65 -3.90 18.45
CA LEU A 47 -1.68 -4.96 18.64
C LEU A 47 -1.19 -4.98 20.08
N GLU A 48 -1.54 -6.04 20.83
CA GLU A 48 -1.02 -6.30 22.17
C GLU A 48 0.42 -6.87 22.12
N SER A 49 1.04 -7.10 23.27
CA SER A 49 2.44 -7.48 23.37
C SER A 49 2.81 -8.71 22.55
N GLY A 50 3.89 -8.63 21.78
CA GLY A 50 4.37 -9.71 20.93
C GLY A 50 3.48 -10.04 19.73
N ALA A 51 2.41 -9.29 19.47
CA ALA A 51 1.54 -9.53 18.33
C ALA A 51 2.24 -9.24 17.01
N SER A 52 1.98 -10.06 15.98
CA SER A 52 2.55 -9.91 14.64
C SER A 52 1.46 -9.82 13.58
N TYR A 53 1.33 -8.65 12.95
CA TYR A 53 0.36 -8.36 11.90
C TYR A 53 1.05 -8.15 10.57
N THR A 54 0.58 -8.80 9.52
CA THR A 54 1.02 -8.55 8.15
C THR A 54 -0.18 -8.35 7.24
N MET A 55 -0.26 -7.18 6.60
CA MET A 55 -1.30 -6.88 5.62
C MET A 55 -0.73 -6.91 4.20
N HIS A 56 -1.36 -7.69 3.33
CA HIS A 56 -1.19 -7.64 1.88
C HIS A 56 -2.41 -6.96 1.28
N ASN A 57 -2.24 -5.74 0.80
CA ASN A 57 -3.32 -4.92 0.25
C ASN A 57 -3.15 -4.77 -1.26
N HIS A 58 -4.05 -5.35 -2.04
CA HIS A 58 -4.06 -5.25 -3.47
C HIS A 58 -5.29 -4.47 -3.93
N VAL A 59 -5.05 -3.35 -4.63
CA VAL A 59 -6.12 -2.38 -4.87
C VAL A 59 -6.09 -1.79 -6.28
N LYS A 60 -7.26 -1.68 -6.91
CA LYS A 60 -7.50 -0.79 -8.04
C LYS A 60 -8.20 0.48 -7.58
N GLY A 61 -7.83 1.60 -8.16
CA GLY A 61 -8.58 2.85 -8.02
C GLY A 61 -10.00 2.71 -8.60
N SER A 62 -10.94 3.50 -8.06
CA SER A 62 -12.30 3.60 -8.59
C SER A 62 -12.64 5.05 -8.95
N GLU A 63 -13.92 5.39 -9.18
CA GLU A 63 -14.31 6.80 -9.33
C GLU A 63 -13.75 7.67 -8.19
N THR A 64 -13.81 7.15 -6.97
CA THR A 64 -13.05 7.66 -5.82
C THR A 64 -12.90 6.52 -4.82
N LYS A 65 -11.68 6.10 -4.55
CA LYS A 65 -11.41 5.08 -3.53
C LYS A 65 -10.47 5.64 -2.47
N ARG A 66 -10.90 5.58 -1.22
CA ARG A 66 -10.07 5.89 -0.07
C ARG A 66 -9.91 4.66 0.81
N GLN A 67 -8.68 4.39 1.20
CA GLN A 67 -8.34 3.36 2.17
C GLN A 67 -7.54 3.97 3.31
N ASP A 68 -7.99 3.76 4.54
CA ASP A 68 -7.29 4.15 5.75
C ASP A 68 -6.89 2.88 6.52
N VAL A 69 -5.60 2.71 6.76
CA VAL A 69 -5.03 1.61 7.55
C VAL A 69 -4.39 2.22 8.78
N LEU A 70 -4.98 1.96 9.94
CA LEU A 70 -4.58 2.51 11.22
C LEU A 70 -4.05 1.37 12.09
N ILE A 71 -2.84 1.49 12.59
CA ILE A 71 -2.17 0.49 13.41
C ILE A 71 -1.74 1.15 14.72
N ASN A 72 -2.31 0.67 15.81
CA ASN A 72 -1.98 1.10 17.15
C ASN A 72 -1.24 -0.02 17.90
N PHE A 73 0.01 0.23 18.27
CA PHE A 73 0.82 -0.68 19.07
C PHE A 73 0.53 -0.44 20.55
N THR A 74 -0.40 -1.23 21.12
CA THR A 74 -0.82 -1.14 22.52
C THR A 74 0.02 -2.00 23.45
N GLY A 75 0.82 -2.93 22.90
CA GLY A 75 1.74 -3.79 23.64
C GLY A 75 3.15 -3.80 23.05
N SER A 76 4.16 -3.93 23.92
CA SER A 76 5.58 -3.95 23.53
C SER A 76 5.93 -5.16 22.67
N ASP A 77 7.05 -5.08 21.95
CA ASP A 77 7.60 -6.18 21.14
C ASP A 77 6.68 -6.63 19.99
N SER A 78 5.66 -5.84 19.67
CA SER A 78 4.72 -6.14 18.57
C SER A 78 5.24 -5.62 17.23
N THR A 79 4.81 -6.26 16.15
CA THR A 79 5.28 -5.97 14.79
C THR A 79 4.12 -5.81 13.83
N ALA A 80 4.19 -4.82 12.94
CA ALA A 80 3.25 -4.66 11.84
C ALA A 80 3.97 -4.48 10.50
N ARG A 81 3.43 -5.11 9.45
CA ARG A 81 3.86 -4.92 8.06
C ARG A 81 2.65 -4.59 7.20
N VAL A 82 2.73 -3.51 6.45
CA VAL A 82 1.73 -3.15 5.43
C VAL A 82 2.41 -3.14 4.08
N ILE A 83 1.99 -4.06 3.23
CA ILE A 83 2.51 -4.22 1.87
C ILE A 83 1.35 -3.94 0.93
N SER A 84 1.44 -2.87 0.13
CA SER A 84 0.36 -2.50 -0.79
C SER A 84 0.85 -2.41 -2.23
N ALA A 85 0.16 -3.11 -3.12
CA ALA A 85 0.27 -2.96 -4.56
C ALA A 85 -1.02 -2.34 -5.11
N GLY A 86 -0.90 -1.24 -5.85
CA GLY A 86 -2.07 -0.56 -6.39
C GLY A 86 -1.90 -0.10 -7.82
N THR A 87 -3.01 -0.13 -8.58
CA THR A 87 -3.08 0.47 -9.91
C THR A 87 -4.26 1.41 -10.02
N VAL A 88 -4.06 2.50 -10.75
CA VAL A 88 -5.10 3.50 -10.99
C VAL A 88 -5.21 3.73 -12.48
N ASN A 89 -6.32 3.29 -13.04
CA ASN A 89 -6.62 3.44 -14.46
C ASN A 89 -7.15 4.85 -14.78
N LYS A 90 -7.39 5.10 -16.04
CA LYS A 90 -7.90 6.37 -16.56
C LYS A 90 -9.09 6.90 -15.77
N ASP A 91 -8.99 8.19 -15.38
CA ASP A 91 -10.05 8.93 -14.67
C ASP A 91 -10.48 8.29 -13.33
N ARG A 92 -9.65 7.43 -12.76
CA ARG A 92 -9.86 6.81 -11.46
C ARG A 92 -8.98 7.44 -10.38
N LYS A 93 -9.38 7.25 -9.12
CA LYS A 93 -8.67 7.83 -7.97
C LYS A 93 -8.45 6.78 -6.90
N LEU A 94 -7.26 6.81 -6.31
CA LEU A 94 -6.89 6.04 -5.13
C LEU A 94 -6.21 6.94 -4.13
N ASP A 95 -6.77 7.02 -2.93
CA ASP A 95 -6.16 7.66 -1.77
C ASP A 95 -5.91 6.58 -0.70
N LEU A 96 -4.64 6.32 -0.41
CA LEU A 96 -4.22 5.39 0.64
C LEU A 96 -3.55 6.14 1.77
N GLN A 97 -4.07 5.99 2.96
CA GLN A 97 -3.44 6.45 4.20
C GLN A 97 -3.02 5.25 5.06
N VAL A 98 -1.78 5.28 5.54
CA VAL A 98 -1.28 4.29 6.50
C VAL A 98 -0.67 5.03 7.68
N ILE A 99 -1.22 4.81 8.88
CA ILE A 99 -0.74 5.39 10.12
C ILE A 99 -0.28 4.28 11.05
N CYS A 100 0.94 4.41 11.58
CA CYS A 100 1.50 3.53 12.60
C CYS A 100 1.78 4.35 13.86
N ASP A 101 0.97 4.13 14.91
CA ASP A 101 1.12 4.80 16.20
C ASP A 101 1.85 3.88 17.19
N HIS A 102 3.14 4.17 17.40
CA HIS A 102 4.01 3.47 18.33
C HIS A 102 3.84 4.07 19.73
N SER A 103 2.93 3.52 20.52
CA SER A 103 2.63 3.97 21.89
C SER A 103 3.28 3.11 22.98
N THR A 104 4.06 2.10 22.60
CA THR A 104 4.76 1.20 23.52
C THR A 104 6.17 0.89 23.02
N PRO A 105 7.12 0.52 23.93
CA PRO A 105 8.52 0.28 23.55
C PRO A 105 8.73 -0.93 22.63
N ARG A 106 9.84 -0.93 21.91
CA ARG A 106 10.38 -2.05 21.08
C ARG A 106 9.41 -2.57 20.04
N THR A 107 8.59 -1.69 19.50
CA THR A 107 7.65 -2.04 18.42
C THR A 107 8.27 -1.81 17.05
N THR A 108 7.84 -2.60 16.07
CA THR A 108 8.40 -2.54 14.72
C THR A 108 7.30 -2.33 13.68
N SER A 109 7.49 -1.35 12.79
CA SER A 109 6.58 -1.16 11.64
C SER A 109 7.33 -1.07 10.32
N HIS A 110 6.78 -1.73 9.28
CA HIS A 110 7.25 -1.64 7.91
C HIS A 110 6.09 -1.35 6.97
N GLN A 111 6.15 -0.20 6.29
CA GLN A 111 5.20 0.18 5.25
C GLN A 111 5.90 0.10 3.89
N ARG A 112 5.41 -0.72 2.98
CA ARG A 112 5.87 -0.82 1.60
C ARG A 112 4.73 -0.62 0.64
N ILE A 113 4.73 0.49 -0.08
CA ILE A 113 3.62 0.92 -0.93
C ILE A 113 4.14 1.17 -2.35
N ASP A 114 3.68 0.40 -3.32
CA ASP A 114 4.02 0.57 -4.72
C ASP A 114 2.72 0.78 -5.53
N HIS A 115 2.59 1.95 -6.15
CA HIS A 115 1.42 2.31 -6.97
C HIS A 115 1.82 2.64 -8.40
N VAL A 116 0.99 2.24 -9.37
CA VAL A 116 1.12 2.60 -10.79
C VAL A 116 -0.11 3.37 -11.23
N ALA A 117 0.08 4.56 -11.79
CA ALA A 117 -0.99 5.37 -12.35
C ALA A 117 -0.88 5.41 -13.88
N PHE A 118 -1.97 5.05 -14.54
CA PHE A 118 -2.13 5.11 -15.99
C PHE A 118 -2.92 6.37 -16.36
N GLU A 119 -2.82 6.82 -17.60
CA GLU A 119 -3.55 7.96 -18.18
C GLU A 119 -4.54 8.70 -17.25
N ASN A 120 -4.40 9.97 -16.97
CA ASN A 120 -5.30 10.75 -16.10
C ASN A 120 -5.64 10.10 -14.73
N GLY A 121 -5.05 8.96 -14.39
CA GLY A 121 -5.22 8.33 -13.09
C GLY A 121 -4.61 9.17 -11.97
N SER A 122 -5.26 9.21 -10.82
CA SER A 122 -4.78 9.97 -9.66
C SER A 122 -4.55 9.06 -8.46
N THR A 123 -3.33 9.05 -7.92
CA THR A 123 -3.04 8.34 -6.67
C THR A 123 -2.43 9.27 -5.64
N THR A 124 -2.91 9.17 -4.41
CA THR A 124 -2.36 9.88 -3.25
C THR A 124 -1.96 8.85 -2.19
N PHE A 125 -0.78 9.00 -1.66
CA PHE A 125 -0.31 8.23 -0.51
C PHE A 125 0.07 9.14 0.65
N ASN A 126 -0.54 8.91 1.82
CA ASN A 126 -0.17 9.54 3.08
C ASN A 126 0.31 8.45 4.03
N GLY A 127 1.60 8.47 4.37
CA GLY A 127 2.19 7.54 5.33
C GLY A 127 2.65 8.29 6.57
N ARG A 128 2.21 7.88 7.77
CA ARG A 128 2.67 8.47 9.01
C ARG A 128 3.24 7.40 9.95
N ILE A 129 4.40 7.70 10.50
CA ILE A 129 4.99 7.02 11.65
C ILE A 129 4.97 8.00 12.81
N HIS A 130 4.28 7.62 13.87
CA HIS A 130 4.18 8.43 15.09
C HIS A 130 4.73 7.63 16.27
N ILE A 131 5.74 8.16 16.96
CA ILE A 131 6.40 7.50 18.11
C ILE A 131 6.33 8.41 19.30
N LEU A 132 5.69 7.93 20.38
CA LEU A 132 5.52 8.67 21.62
C LEU A 132 6.82 8.71 22.43
N GLU A 133 6.92 9.69 23.32
CA GLU A 133 8.09 9.96 24.17
C GLU A 133 8.58 8.72 24.95
N HIS A 134 7.66 7.89 25.43
CA HIS A 134 7.98 6.70 26.22
C HIS A 134 8.16 5.41 25.40
N ALA A 135 8.06 5.48 24.08
CA ALA A 135 8.18 4.32 23.18
C ALA A 135 9.63 4.15 22.68
N SER A 136 10.55 3.76 23.57
CA SER A 136 11.96 3.52 23.24
C SER A 136 12.20 2.22 22.49
N GLY A 137 13.32 2.14 21.75
CA GLY A 137 13.74 0.93 21.02
C GLY A 137 12.86 0.59 19.81
N CYS A 138 12.06 1.52 19.31
CA CYS A 138 11.22 1.29 18.14
C CYS A 138 12.01 1.31 16.83
N ASN A 139 11.59 0.46 15.88
CA ASN A 139 12.13 0.43 14.53
C ASN A 139 11.00 0.62 13.51
N ALA A 140 11.03 1.71 12.75
CA ALA A 140 9.95 2.05 11.84
C ALA A 140 10.47 2.48 10.46
N GLN A 141 9.97 1.83 9.43
CA GLN A 141 10.37 2.08 8.05
C GLN A 141 9.17 2.29 7.14
N LEU A 142 9.21 3.36 6.35
CA LEU A 142 8.22 3.66 5.34
C LEU A 142 8.90 3.79 3.98
N LYS A 143 8.46 2.98 3.01
CA LYS A 143 8.93 3.06 1.63
C LYS A 143 7.74 3.16 0.68
N ASN A 144 7.67 4.26 -0.06
CA ASN A 144 6.70 4.46 -1.12
C ASN A 144 7.41 4.59 -2.46
N ARG A 145 6.90 3.88 -3.46
CA ARG A 145 7.29 4.06 -4.86
C ARG A 145 6.03 4.23 -5.70
N SER A 146 6.05 5.20 -6.59
CA SER A 146 4.93 5.42 -7.51
C SER A 146 5.46 5.60 -8.93
N LEU A 147 4.79 4.98 -9.89
CA LEU A 147 5.17 5.01 -11.30
C LEU A 147 4.06 5.63 -12.14
N ALA A 148 4.39 6.71 -12.85
CA ALA A 148 3.51 7.33 -13.85
C ALA A 148 3.70 6.62 -15.20
N MET A 149 2.61 6.08 -15.74
CA MET A 149 2.56 5.42 -17.06
C MET A 149 1.71 6.19 -18.06
N GLY A 150 1.55 7.48 -17.87
CA GLY A 150 0.84 8.41 -18.75
C GLY A 150 1.24 9.85 -18.50
N SER A 151 1.04 10.73 -19.48
CA SER A 151 1.47 12.13 -19.42
C SER A 151 0.66 13.00 -18.45
N GLU A 152 -0.57 12.63 -18.17
CA GLU A 152 -1.51 13.42 -17.35
C GLU A 152 -1.88 12.73 -16.02
N THR A 153 -0.98 11.88 -15.51
CA THR A 153 -1.16 11.24 -14.21
C THR A 153 -0.90 12.23 -13.07
N THR A 154 -1.68 12.12 -11.99
CA THR A 154 -1.45 12.86 -10.75
C THR A 154 -0.98 11.90 -9.67
N ILE A 155 0.23 12.13 -9.16
CA ILE A 155 0.80 11.33 -8.07
C ILE A 155 1.22 12.25 -6.94
N ASN A 156 0.63 12.05 -5.76
CA ASN A 156 0.99 12.75 -4.55
C ASN A 156 1.49 11.75 -3.51
N ALA A 157 2.60 12.07 -2.84
CA ALA A 157 3.11 11.27 -1.74
C ALA A 157 3.52 12.17 -0.58
N LYS A 158 3.01 11.88 0.61
CA LYS A 158 3.29 12.63 1.83
C LYS A 158 3.74 11.66 2.94
N PRO A 159 5.02 11.30 3.02
CA PRO A 159 5.55 10.57 4.17
C PRO A 159 5.79 11.55 5.33
N GLU A 160 5.31 11.19 6.53
CA GLU A 160 5.45 11.97 7.75
C GLU A 160 6.10 11.15 8.86
N LEU A 161 7.05 11.76 9.58
CA LEU A 161 7.66 11.20 10.78
C LEU A 161 7.41 12.17 11.94
N GLU A 162 6.68 11.72 12.95
CA GLU A 162 6.46 12.43 14.21
C GLU A 162 7.14 11.63 15.33
N ILE A 163 8.33 12.01 15.71
CA ILE A 163 9.18 11.22 16.61
C ILE A 163 9.49 12.04 17.85
N TYR A 164 9.04 11.56 19.01
CA TYR A 164 9.22 12.20 20.31
C TYR A 164 10.19 11.44 21.22
N ASN A 165 10.91 10.43 20.72
CA ASN A 165 11.89 9.64 21.45
C ASN A 165 13.19 9.53 20.62
N ASP A 166 14.35 9.68 21.25
CA ASP A 166 15.67 9.65 20.59
C ASP A 166 16.30 8.24 20.47
N ASP A 167 15.81 7.28 21.27
CA ASP A 167 16.25 5.87 21.20
C ASP A 167 15.39 5.07 20.19
N VAL A 168 15.44 5.45 18.92
CA VAL A 168 14.66 4.81 17.83
C VAL A 168 15.42 4.72 16.53
N GLN A 169 15.03 3.79 15.66
CA GLN A 169 15.51 3.66 14.30
C GLN A 169 14.36 3.91 13.31
N CYS A 170 14.36 5.09 12.69
CA CYS A 170 13.28 5.47 11.78
C CYS A 170 13.81 5.94 10.44
N SER A 171 13.14 5.54 9.39
CA SER A 171 13.46 6.00 8.04
C SER A 171 12.22 6.08 7.17
N HIS A 172 12.23 7.04 6.25
CA HIS A 172 11.29 7.03 5.15
C HIS A 172 11.99 7.23 3.81
N GLY A 173 11.38 6.70 2.74
CA GLY A 173 11.80 6.94 1.36
C GLY A 173 10.58 7.02 0.46
N SER A 174 10.51 8.06 -0.36
CA SER A 174 9.46 8.21 -1.37
C SER A 174 10.08 8.51 -2.72
N THR A 175 9.61 7.81 -3.74
CA THR A 175 10.08 7.97 -5.11
C THR A 175 8.90 8.03 -6.06
N ILE A 176 8.86 9.04 -6.90
CA ILE A 176 7.92 9.16 -8.00
C ILE A 176 8.72 9.13 -9.29
N GLY A 177 8.47 8.11 -10.11
CA GLY A 177 9.12 7.92 -11.40
C GLY A 177 8.12 7.99 -12.56
N GLN A 178 8.66 8.19 -13.75
CA GLN A 178 7.93 8.04 -15.00
C GLN A 178 8.54 6.88 -15.79
N VAL A 179 7.77 6.31 -16.70
CA VAL A 179 8.29 5.30 -17.62
C VAL A 179 9.37 5.93 -18.50
N ASP A 180 10.51 5.24 -18.59
CA ASP A 180 11.59 5.65 -19.46
C ASP A 180 11.22 5.37 -20.94
N GLU A 181 11.03 6.42 -21.70
CA GLU A 181 10.71 6.36 -23.13
C GLU A 181 11.80 5.61 -23.95
N THR A 182 13.05 5.64 -23.49
CA THR A 182 14.15 4.89 -24.10
C THR A 182 13.95 3.39 -23.94
N GLN A 183 13.51 2.96 -22.74
CA GLN A 183 13.15 1.56 -22.48
C GLN A 183 11.97 1.12 -23.34
N LEU A 184 10.92 1.93 -23.42
CA LEU A 184 9.77 1.66 -24.28
C LEU A 184 10.18 1.57 -25.74
N PHE A 185 10.98 2.49 -26.23
CA PHE A 185 11.50 2.48 -27.60
C PHE A 185 12.31 1.20 -27.89
N TYR A 186 13.20 0.82 -26.96
CA TYR A 186 14.00 -0.40 -27.10
C TYR A 186 13.12 -1.66 -27.16
N MET A 187 12.13 -1.78 -26.28
CA MET A 187 11.20 -2.92 -26.30
C MET A 187 10.41 -2.98 -27.61
N ARG A 188 9.92 -1.84 -28.09
CA ARG A 188 9.19 -1.73 -29.37
C ARG A 188 10.06 -2.06 -30.58
N SER A 189 11.33 -1.64 -30.58
CA SER A 189 12.29 -1.97 -31.65
C SER A 189 12.59 -3.48 -31.74
N ARG A 190 12.32 -4.24 -30.67
CA ARG A 190 12.40 -5.70 -30.61
C ARG A 190 11.09 -6.40 -30.94
N GLY A 191 10.08 -5.67 -31.39
CA GLY A 191 8.79 -6.22 -31.81
C GLY A 191 7.76 -6.36 -30.70
N ILE A 192 8.03 -5.90 -29.48
CA ILE A 192 7.06 -5.91 -28.37
C ILE A 192 6.06 -4.77 -28.62
N LYS A 193 4.78 -5.07 -28.62
CA LYS A 193 3.74 -4.04 -28.76
C LYS A 193 3.73 -3.10 -27.56
N GLN A 194 3.34 -1.85 -27.76
CA GLN A 194 3.33 -0.85 -26.69
C GLN A 194 2.52 -1.30 -25.44
N LYS A 195 1.34 -1.87 -25.66
CA LYS A 195 0.48 -2.39 -24.58
C LYS A 195 1.20 -3.48 -23.75
N GLU A 196 1.86 -4.40 -24.44
CA GLU A 196 2.64 -5.47 -23.81
C GLU A 196 3.87 -4.92 -23.06
N ALA A 197 4.57 -3.93 -23.63
CA ALA A 197 5.69 -3.27 -22.96
C ALA A 197 5.24 -2.60 -21.65
N HIS A 198 4.12 -1.89 -21.64
CA HIS A 198 3.54 -1.30 -20.44
C HIS A 198 3.18 -2.37 -19.39
N SER A 199 2.59 -3.49 -19.79
CA SER A 199 2.28 -4.61 -18.91
C SER A 199 3.53 -5.17 -18.24
N ILE A 200 4.60 -5.41 -19.02
CA ILE A 200 5.88 -5.92 -18.50
C ILE A 200 6.51 -4.95 -17.49
N LEU A 201 6.50 -3.65 -17.77
CA LEU A 201 7.05 -2.64 -16.86
C LEU A 201 6.23 -2.52 -15.58
N CYS A 202 4.91 -2.56 -15.68
CA CYS A 202 4.01 -2.55 -14.53
C CYS A 202 4.23 -3.80 -13.63
N GLU A 203 4.28 -4.98 -14.24
CA GLU A 203 4.56 -6.24 -13.54
C GLU A 203 5.91 -6.19 -12.82
N GLY A 204 6.97 -5.75 -13.49
CA GLY A 204 8.30 -5.60 -12.92
C GLY A 204 8.32 -4.63 -11.72
N PHE A 205 7.57 -3.53 -11.81
CA PHE A 205 7.49 -2.53 -10.75
C PHE A 205 6.74 -3.04 -9.51
N LEU A 206 5.61 -3.72 -9.69
CA LEU A 206 4.75 -4.22 -8.61
C LEU A 206 5.19 -5.58 -8.06
N ARG A 207 6.15 -6.25 -8.67
CA ARG A 207 6.54 -7.64 -8.38
C ARG A 207 6.82 -7.92 -6.90
N GLU A 208 7.42 -6.96 -6.19
CA GLU A 208 7.78 -7.14 -4.79
C GLU A 208 6.61 -6.92 -3.82
N THR A 209 5.56 -6.23 -4.26
CA THR A 209 4.39 -5.88 -3.44
C THR A 209 3.16 -6.71 -3.79
N ILE A 210 3.11 -7.30 -4.98
CA ILE A 210 2.14 -8.38 -5.28
C ILE A 210 2.65 -9.65 -4.60
N SER A 211 2.27 -9.84 -3.36
CA SER A 211 2.76 -10.94 -2.51
C SER A 211 1.67 -11.43 -1.55
N GLY A 212 1.94 -12.55 -0.87
CA GLY A 212 1.00 -13.11 0.11
C GLY A 212 -0.08 -14.01 -0.49
N PRO A 213 -1.08 -14.40 0.31
CA PRO A 213 -2.04 -15.44 -0.03
C PRO A 213 -2.90 -15.17 -1.28
N LEU A 214 -3.22 -13.93 -1.58
CA LEU A 214 -4.07 -13.54 -2.73
C LEU A 214 -3.27 -13.00 -3.93
N SER A 215 -1.95 -13.23 -3.99
CA SER A 215 -1.06 -12.67 -5.02
C SER A 215 -1.40 -13.11 -6.45
N ALA A 216 -1.85 -14.34 -6.66
CA ALA A 216 -2.25 -14.80 -7.99
C ALA A 216 -3.45 -14.01 -8.54
N SER A 217 -4.47 -13.80 -7.73
CA SER A 217 -5.62 -12.95 -8.09
C SER A 217 -5.20 -11.49 -8.27
N ALA A 218 -4.27 -11.00 -7.44
CA ALA A 218 -3.73 -9.63 -7.57
C ALA A 218 -2.99 -9.45 -8.90
N THR A 219 -2.15 -10.39 -9.30
CA THR A 219 -1.45 -10.36 -10.59
C THR A 219 -2.44 -10.24 -11.74
N SER A 220 -3.46 -11.11 -11.78
CA SER A 220 -4.47 -11.12 -12.85
C SER A 220 -5.27 -9.82 -12.94
N ASN A 221 -5.46 -9.12 -11.82
CA ASN A 221 -6.25 -7.90 -11.77
C ASN A 221 -5.44 -6.62 -11.91
N LEU A 222 -4.26 -6.53 -11.28
CA LEU A 222 -3.47 -5.30 -11.27
C LEU A 222 -2.61 -5.13 -12.54
N ILE A 223 -2.14 -6.23 -13.11
CA ILE A 223 -1.31 -6.15 -14.32
C ILE A 223 -2.21 -6.03 -15.54
N PRO A 224 -2.03 -5.01 -16.39
CA PRO A 224 -2.80 -4.89 -17.63
C PRO A 224 -2.63 -6.11 -18.54
N GLU A 225 -3.68 -6.52 -19.24
CA GLU A 225 -3.61 -7.59 -20.23
C GLU A 225 -2.58 -7.25 -21.32
N ARG A 226 -1.84 -8.26 -21.76
CA ARG A 226 -0.82 -8.16 -22.82
C ARG A 226 -1.41 -8.02 -24.21
#